data_115d44cf7c8c6ecd0aad54045d90e408
#
_entry.id   115d44cf7c8c6ecd0aad54045d90e408
#
_cell.length_a   1.000
_cell.length_b   1.000
_cell.length_c   1.000
_cell.angle_alpha   90.00
_cell.angle_beta   90.00
_cell.angle_gamma   90.00
#
_symmetry.space_group_name_H-M   'P 1'
#
loop_
_entity.id
_entity.type
_entity.pdbx_description
1 polymer ?
#
loop_
_entity_poly.entity_id
_entity_poly.type
_entity_poly.pdbx_seq_one_letter_code
_entity_poly.pdbx_strand_id
1 'polypeptide(L)' 'MTIDEKQAYLEKVAADLGEHFDCIQILAHDSDTDSYQTFEAGSGSLYARMYQALRWSEHPTECELTEEDEDES' A
#
# COMPACT_ATOMS: atom_id res chain seq x y z
N MET A 1 11.15 -13.17 -7.38
CA MET A 1 10.54 -12.19 -8.29
C MET A 1 11.48 -11.06 -8.57
N THR A 2 11.51 -10.63 -9.81
CA THR A 2 12.27 -9.45 -10.16
C THR A 2 11.49 -8.19 -9.77
N ILE A 3 12.15 -7.05 -9.85
CA ILE A 3 11.51 -5.78 -9.56
C ILE A 3 10.33 -5.55 -10.50
N ASP A 4 10.51 -5.85 -11.78
CA ASP A 4 9.43 -5.67 -12.74
C ASP A 4 8.26 -6.59 -12.45
N GLU A 5 8.55 -7.81 -12.02
CA GLU A 5 7.48 -8.74 -11.69
C GLU A 5 6.71 -8.31 -10.46
N LYS A 6 7.42 -7.75 -9.48
CA LYS A 6 6.75 -7.27 -8.28
C LYS A 6 5.83 -6.09 -8.59
N GLN A 7 6.31 -5.18 -9.42
CA GLN A 7 5.48 -4.04 -9.81
C GLN A 7 4.26 -4.49 -10.59
N ALA A 8 4.44 -5.42 -11.52
CA ALA A 8 3.33 -5.93 -12.31
C ALA A 8 2.31 -6.64 -11.42
N TYR A 9 2.78 -7.38 -10.44
CA TYR A 9 1.90 -8.06 -9.52
C TYR A 9 1.07 -7.06 -8.72
N LEU A 10 1.71 -6.00 -8.23
CA LEU A 10 1.00 -4.97 -7.49
C LEU A 10 -0.06 -4.30 -8.33
N GLU A 11 0.28 -4.02 -9.58
CA GLU A 11 -0.69 -3.38 -10.47
C GLU A 11 -1.88 -4.27 -10.74
N LYS A 12 -1.63 -5.56 -10.83
CA LYS A 12 -2.72 -6.50 -11.04
C LYS A 12 -3.64 -6.55 -9.82
N VAL A 13 -3.03 -6.59 -8.63
CA VAL A 13 -3.82 -6.60 -7.40
C VAL A 13 -4.62 -5.31 -7.27
N ALA A 14 -4.01 -4.18 -7.63
CA ALA A 14 -4.71 -2.91 -7.57
C ALA A 14 -5.91 -2.89 -8.51
N ALA A 15 -5.76 -3.48 -9.69
CA ALA A 15 -6.86 -3.54 -10.63
C ALA A 15 -7.99 -4.41 -10.09
N ASP A 16 -7.65 -5.54 -9.48
CA ASP A 16 -8.66 -6.41 -8.88
C ASP A 16 -9.42 -5.69 -7.77
N LEU A 17 -8.68 -5.02 -6.90
CA LEU A 17 -9.31 -4.30 -5.80
C LEU A 17 -10.14 -3.13 -6.30
N GLY A 18 -9.73 -2.54 -7.41
CA GLY A 18 -10.45 -1.42 -7.97
C GLY A 18 -11.86 -1.76 -8.42
N GLU A 19 -12.15 -3.04 -8.59
CA GLU A 19 -13.51 -3.46 -8.92
C GLU A 19 -14.41 -3.43 -7.71
N HIS A 20 -13.85 -3.38 -6.52
CA HIS A 20 -14.62 -3.43 -5.28
C HIS A 20 -14.60 -2.12 -4.52
N PHE A 21 -13.63 -1.27 -4.80
CA PHE A 21 -13.47 0.00 -4.09
C PHE A 21 -13.36 1.13 -5.08
N ASP A 22 -13.89 2.27 -4.73
CA ASP A 22 -13.81 3.44 -5.61
C ASP A 22 -12.40 3.98 -5.73
N CYS A 23 -11.61 3.80 -4.69
CA CYS A 23 -10.29 4.37 -4.66
C CYS A 23 -9.37 3.49 -3.83
N ILE A 24 -8.19 3.20 -4.39
CA ILE A 24 -7.22 2.34 -3.72
C ILE A 24 -5.84 2.90 -3.92
N GLN A 25 -5.04 2.82 -2.89
CA GLN A 25 -3.62 3.12 -3.00
C GLN A 25 -2.87 2.04 -2.22
N ILE A 26 -1.95 1.38 -2.89
CA ILE A 26 -1.12 0.35 -2.27
C ILE A 26 0.30 0.87 -2.20
N LEU A 27 0.89 0.78 -1.02
CA LEU A 27 2.26 1.15 -0.81
C LEU A 27 2.99 -0.07 -0.26
N ALA A 28 4.04 -0.47 -0.94
CA ALA A 28 4.78 -1.65 -0.54
C ALA A 28 6.26 -1.32 -0.45
N HIS A 29 6.92 -1.97 0.47
CA HIS A 29 8.33 -1.76 0.69
C HIS A 29 9.02 -3.12 0.76
N ASP A 30 10.13 -3.21 0.07
CA ASP A 30 10.91 -4.44 0.06
C ASP A 30 12.35 -4.07 0.35
N SER A 31 12.92 -4.67 1.36
CA SER A 31 14.31 -4.37 1.70
C SER A 31 15.17 -5.59 1.42
N ASP A 32 16.27 -5.33 0.79
CA ASP A 32 17.26 -6.34 0.51
C ASP A 32 18.55 -5.94 1.20
N THR A 33 19.52 -6.82 1.19
CA THR A 33 20.76 -6.55 1.89
C THR A 33 21.44 -5.26 1.43
N ASP A 34 21.27 -4.94 0.16
CA ASP A 34 22.02 -3.82 -0.40
C ASP A 34 21.19 -2.65 -0.81
N SER A 35 19.86 -2.76 -0.79
CA SER A 35 19.04 -1.67 -1.30
C SER A 35 17.63 -1.76 -0.78
N TYR A 36 16.95 -0.64 -0.89
CA TYR A 36 15.53 -0.55 -0.57
C TYR A 36 14.76 -0.35 -1.85
N GLN A 37 13.65 -1.03 -1.94
CA GLN A 37 12.76 -0.89 -3.08
C GLN A 37 11.39 -0.50 -2.57
N THR A 38 10.81 0.53 -3.17
CA THR A 38 9.45 0.91 -2.84
C THR A 38 8.60 0.78 -4.09
N PHE A 39 7.40 0.30 -3.88
CA PHE A 39 6.46 0.06 -4.98
C PHE A 39 5.15 0.71 -4.64
N GLU A 40 4.44 1.15 -5.65
CA GLU A 40 3.11 1.68 -5.43
C GLU A 40 2.24 1.35 -6.62
N ALA A 41 0.97 1.18 -6.33
CA ALA A 41 -0.02 0.95 -7.36
C ALA A 41 -1.37 1.38 -6.80
N GLY A 42 -2.28 1.72 -7.68
CA GLY A 42 -3.57 2.15 -7.22
C GLY A 42 -4.52 2.41 -8.36
N SER A 43 -5.73 2.76 -8.01
CA SER A 43 -6.74 3.13 -8.99
C SER A 43 -7.71 4.10 -8.35
N GLY A 44 -8.46 4.81 -9.20
CA GLY A 44 -9.40 5.78 -8.71
C GLY A 44 -8.82 7.18 -8.68
N SER A 45 -9.50 8.06 -8.00
CA SER A 45 -9.12 9.46 -7.96
C SER A 45 -7.77 9.67 -7.31
N LEU A 46 -6.90 10.37 -8.01
CA LEU A 46 -5.58 10.66 -7.47
C LEU A 46 -5.67 11.50 -6.20
N TYR A 47 -6.62 12.42 -6.16
CA TYR A 47 -6.81 13.24 -4.97
C TYR A 47 -7.16 12.39 -3.75
N ALA A 48 -8.09 11.46 -3.92
CA ALA A 48 -8.50 10.61 -2.80
C ALA A 48 -7.35 9.71 -2.36
N ARG A 49 -6.57 9.24 -3.33
CA ARG A 49 -5.43 8.39 -3.01
C ARG A 49 -4.38 9.16 -2.23
N MET A 50 -4.10 10.39 -2.65
CA MET A 50 -3.13 11.23 -1.95
C MET A 50 -3.63 11.60 -0.56
N TYR A 51 -4.92 11.88 -0.45
CA TYR A 51 -5.50 12.25 0.84
C TYR A 51 -5.38 11.11 1.83
N GLN A 52 -5.66 9.89 1.39
CA GLN A 52 -5.55 8.74 2.28
C GLN A 52 -4.12 8.48 2.69
N ALA A 53 -3.20 8.62 1.76
CA ALA A 53 -1.79 8.44 2.09
C ALA A 53 -1.34 9.49 3.10
N LEU A 54 -1.80 10.71 2.93
CA LEU A 54 -1.46 11.78 3.86
C LEU A 54 -2.03 11.49 5.25
N ARG A 55 -3.28 11.07 5.30
CA ARG A 55 -3.90 10.75 6.59
C ARG A 55 -3.15 9.63 7.28
N TRP A 56 -2.78 8.61 6.53
CA TRP A 56 -2.04 7.50 7.12
C TRP A 56 -0.71 7.98 7.69
N SER A 57 -0.03 8.86 6.96
CA SER A 57 1.27 9.32 7.42
C SER A 57 1.15 10.22 8.66
N GLU A 58 -0.01 10.85 8.84
CA GLU A 58 -0.22 11.72 9.98
C GLU A 58 -0.68 10.98 11.22
N HIS A 59 -1.15 9.75 11.06
CA HIS A 59 -1.70 8.99 12.18
C HIS A 59 -1.10 7.58 12.27
N PRO A 60 0.22 7.48 12.26
CA PRO A 60 0.83 6.15 12.30
C PRO A 60 0.57 5.42 13.61
N THR A 61 0.40 6.17 14.69
CA THR A 61 0.16 5.57 16.00
C THR A 61 -1.15 4.80 16.01
N GLU A 62 -2.17 5.34 15.35
CA GLU A 62 -3.45 4.64 15.29
C GLU A 62 -3.31 3.33 14.56
N CYS A 63 -2.54 3.33 13.49
CA CYS A 63 -2.30 2.10 12.74
C CYS A 63 -1.57 1.08 13.59
N GLU A 64 -0.61 1.53 14.36
CA GLU A 64 0.16 0.63 15.21
C GLU A 64 -0.72 0.01 16.28
N LEU A 65 -1.59 0.80 16.86
CA LEU A 65 -2.48 0.26 17.89
C LEU A 65 -3.37 -0.82 17.32
N THR A 66 -3.86 -0.62 16.12
CA THR A 66 -4.71 -1.61 15.48
C THR A 66 -3.94 -2.90 15.27
N GLU A 67 -2.71 -2.80 14.83
CA GLU A 67 -1.90 -3.98 14.59
C GLU A 67 -1.60 -4.71 15.88
N GLU A 68 -1.35 -3.98 16.93
CA GLU A 68 -1.05 -4.61 18.21
C GLU A 68 -2.24 -5.42 18.71
N ASP A 69 -3.42 -4.90 18.52
CA ASP A 69 -4.61 -5.63 18.91
C ASP A 69 -4.69 -6.96 18.18
N GLU A 70 -4.36 -6.95 16.93
CA GLU A 70 -4.38 -8.18 16.14
C GLU A 70 -3.33 -9.16 16.61
N ASP A 71 -2.17 -8.66 16.92
CA ASP A 71 -1.08 -9.52 17.34
C ASP A 71 -1.43 -10.25 18.61
N GLU A 72 -2.11 -9.60 19.50
CA GLU A 72 -2.43 -10.21 20.75
C GLU A 72 -3.54 -11.22 20.65
N SER A 73 -4.33 -11.10 19.64
CA SER A 73 -5.39 -12.07 19.45
C SER A 73 -4.89 -13.27 18.69
#